data_a21ad6472bab5e03e5b6f0514c4f67d1
#
_entry.id   a21ad6472bab5e03e5b6f0514c4f67d1
#
_cell.length_a   1.000
_cell.length_b   1.000
_cell.length_c   1.000
_cell.angle_alpha   90.00
_cell.angle_beta   90.00
_cell.angle_gamma   90.00
#
_symmetry.space_group_name_H-M   'P 1'
#
loop_
_entity.id
_entity.type
_entity.pdbx_description
1 polymer ?
#
loop_
_entity_poly.entity_id
_entity_poly.type
_entity_poly.pdbx_seq_one_letter_code
_entity_poly.pdbx_strand_id
1 'polypeptide(L)'
;MRFTDFTIGQTFETRITISSAEADTYMSFTKTRNILLEDIGLAVKEGIEGIFLSGRSILARAEGQMTRLDAFSDNVIMLYGMDGDPSWNYKQTRFVDVVHPGEELLVKYIISNKTEIDDRGYGILSIDFEIHRLKDNKPVIISRRNLYRMKK
;
A
#
# COMPACT_ATOMS: atom_id res chain seq x y z
N MET A 1 4.03 10.23 -16.15
CA MET A 1 3.33 11.54 -16.08
C MET A 1 4.12 12.50 -15.18
N ARG A 2 4.06 13.77 -15.44
CA ARG A 2 4.63 14.80 -14.56
C ARG A 2 3.62 15.15 -13.46
N PHE A 3 4.08 15.76 -12.39
CA PHE A 3 3.21 16.23 -11.30
C PHE A 3 2.00 17.05 -11.79
N THR A 4 2.22 17.91 -12.79
CA THR A 4 1.19 18.77 -13.37
C THR A 4 0.06 18.01 -14.06
N ASP A 5 0.34 16.83 -14.57
CA ASP A 5 -0.60 16.03 -15.37
C ASP A 5 -1.63 15.29 -14.51
N PHE A 6 -1.32 15.08 -13.23
CA PHE A 6 -2.25 14.40 -12.32
C PHE A 6 -3.41 15.32 -11.91
N THR A 7 -4.57 14.72 -11.78
CA THR A 7 -5.80 15.41 -11.33
C THR A 7 -6.28 14.82 -10.02
N ILE A 8 -6.73 15.64 -9.09
CA ILE A 8 -7.35 15.17 -7.84
C ILE A 8 -8.58 14.34 -8.18
N GLY A 9 -8.70 13.17 -7.55
CA GLY A 9 -9.73 12.19 -7.82
C GLY A 9 -9.36 11.17 -8.90
N GLN A 10 -8.27 11.38 -9.64
CA GLN A 10 -7.79 10.41 -10.63
C GLN A 10 -7.40 9.11 -9.93
N THR A 11 -7.78 7.99 -10.54
CA THR A 11 -7.59 6.65 -9.98
C THR A 11 -6.81 5.78 -10.96
N PHE A 12 -5.88 5.02 -10.41
CA PHE A 12 -5.13 3.98 -11.13
C PHE A 12 -5.37 2.64 -10.43
N GLU A 13 -5.37 1.57 -11.20
CA GLU A 13 -5.61 0.23 -10.65
C GLU A 13 -4.56 -0.75 -11.14
N THR A 14 -4.24 -1.72 -10.30
CA THR A 14 -3.42 -2.87 -10.65
C THR A 14 -3.78 -4.07 -9.81
N ARG A 15 -3.35 -5.24 -10.24
CA ARG A 15 -3.49 -6.47 -9.47
C ARG A 15 -2.15 -6.91 -8.94
N ILE A 16 -2.13 -7.42 -7.73
CA ILE A 16 -0.94 -8.00 -7.11
C ILE A 16 -1.27 -9.35 -6.51
N THR A 17 -0.26 -10.20 -6.45
CA THR A 17 -0.29 -11.48 -5.76
C THR A 17 1.04 -11.63 -5.04
N ILE A 18 1.02 -12.08 -3.79
CA ILE A 18 2.23 -12.33 -3.01
C ILE A 18 2.30 -13.83 -2.73
N SER A 19 3.37 -14.47 -3.17
CA SER A 19 3.63 -15.88 -2.92
C SER A 19 4.16 -16.11 -1.50
N SER A 20 4.09 -17.36 -1.03
CA SER A 20 4.72 -17.75 0.23
C SER A 20 6.23 -17.46 0.23
N ALA A 21 6.93 -17.71 -0.87
CA ALA A 21 8.36 -17.43 -0.98
C ALA A 21 8.68 -15.93 -0.88
N GLU A 22 7.86 -15.10 -1.50
CA GLU A 22 8.00 -13.63 -1.39
C GLU A 22 7.71 -13.15 0.04
N ALA A 23 6.71 -13.72 0.69
CA ALA A 23 6.40 -13.42 2.10
C ALA A 23 7.58 -13.79 3.02
N ASP A 24 8.17 -14.96 2.84
CA ASP A 24 9.34 -15.40 3.60
C ASP A 24 10.54 -14.47 3.40
N THR A 25 10.77 -14.03 2.16
CA THR A 25 11.82 -13.06 1.82
C THR A 25 11.61 -11.73 2.56
N TYR A 26 10.38 -11.22 2.58
CA TYR A 26 10.06 -9.99 3.30
C TYR A 26 10.31 -10.14 4.81
N MET A 27 9.84 -11.22 5.41
CA MET A 27 10.03 -11.48 6.84
C MET A 27 11.51 -11.64 7.19
N SER A 28 12.29 -12.31 6.34
CA SER A 28 13.73 -12.46 6.50
C SER A 28 14.47 -11.11 6.42
N PHE A 29 14.10 -10.27 5.46
CA PHE A 29 14.69 -8.94 5.30
C PHE A 29 14.38 -8.03 6.50
N THR A 30 13.13 -7.99 6.94
CA THR A 30 12.68 -7.11 8.03
C THR A 30 13.06 -7.64 9.41
N LYS A 31 13.42 -8.92 9.51
CA LYS A 31 13.65 -9.64 10.79
C LYS A 31 12.46 -9.55 11.73
N THR A 32 11.28 -9.39 11.19
CA THR A 32 10.04 -9.33 11.97
C THR A 32 9.76 -10.69 12.59
N ARG A 33 9.46 -10.69 13.89
CA ARG A 33 8.89 -11.83 14.59
C ARG A 33 7.48 -11.52 15.01
N ASN A 34 6.57 -12.41 14.67
CA ASN A 34 5.21 -12.37 15.16
C ASN A 34 4.76 -13.80 15.41
N ILE A 35 4.42 -14.10 16.64
CA ILE A 35 4.07 -15.47 17.05
C ILE A 35 2.88 -16.02 16.28
N LEU A 36 1.95 -15.17 15.87
CA LEU A 36 0.81 -15.57 15.03
C LEU A 36 1.21 -16.00 13.63
N LEU A 37 2.34 -15.48 13.12
CA LEU A 37 2.90 -15.88 11.83
C LEU A 37 3.78 -17.12 11.91
N GLU A 38 4.30 -17.43 13.11
CA GLU A 38 5.19 -18.55 13.36
C GLU A 38 4.44 -19.78 13.90
N ASP A 39 3.32 -19.60 14.60
CA ASP A 39 2.53 -20.66 15.25
C ASP A 39 1.12 -20.69 14.67
N ILE A 40 0.90 -21.64 13.75
CA ILE A 40 -0.41 -21.84 13.10
C ILE A 40 -1.48 -22.22 14.13
N GLY A 41 -1.14 -23.02 15.14
CA GLY A 41 -2.09 -23.42 16.18
C GLY A 41 -2.59 -22.23 17.00
N LEU A 42 -1.71 -21.31 17.34
CA LEU A 42 -2.07 -20.08 18.03
C LEU A 42 -2.92 -19.16 17.14
N ALA A 43 -2.54 -19.01 15.87
CA ALA A 43 -3.29 -18.22 14.91
C ALA A 43 -4.73 -18.73 14.76
N VAL A 44 -4.93 -20.05 14.69
CA VAL A 44 -6.26 -20.65 14.63
C VAL A 44 -7.07 -20.34 15.88
N LYS A 45 -6.48 -20.39 17.08
CA LYS A 45 -7.15 -20.01 18.33
C LYS A 45 -7.61 -18.55 18.32
N GLU A 46 -6.86 -17.67 17.66
CA GLU A 46 -7.21 -16.28 17.48
C GLU A 46 -8.14 -16.03 16.27
N GLY A 47 -8.68 -17.09 15.67
CA GLY A 47 -9.63 -16.99 14.56
C GLY A 47 -8.99 -16.83 13.18
N ILE A 48 -7.70 -17.09 13.04
CA ILE A 48 -6.98 -16.98 11.78
C ILE A 48 -6.63 -18.38 11.29
N GLU A 49 -7.17 -18.77 10.15
CA GLU A 49 -6.91 -20.08 9.55
C GLU A 49 -5.76 -20.00 8.54
N GLY A 50 -4.79 -20.90 8.70
CA GLY A 50 -3.68 -21.07 7.77
C GLY A 50 -2.62 -19.96 7.87
N ILE A 51 -1.69 -19.97 6.92
CA ILE A 51 -0.62 -18.98 6.80
C ILE A 51 -1.22 -17.68 6.25
N PHE A 52 -0.87 -16.57 6.85
CA PHE A 52 -1.32 -15.24 6.40
C PHE A 52 -0.14 -14.29 6.17
N LEU A 53 -0.38 -13.27 5.35
CA LEU A 53 0.61 -12.27 5.02
C LEU A 53 0.69 -11.16 6.07
N SER A 54 1.88 -10.64 6.31
CA SER A 54 2.05 -9.37 7.03
C SER A 54 1.36 -8.24 6.26
N GLY A 55 0.55 -7.45 6.94
CA GLY A 55 -0.12 -6.30 6.30
C GLY A 55 0.86 -5.30 5.71
N ARG A 56 1.99 -5.07 6.36
CA ARG A 56 3.04 -4.19 5.85
C ARG A 56 3.71 -4.74 4.59
N SER A 57 3.81 -6.07 4.44
CA SER A 57 4.33 -6.68 3.21
C SER A 57 3.42 -6.39 2.02
N ILE A 58 2.12 -6.43 2.23
CA ILE A 58 1.12 -6.12 1.21
C ILE A 58 1.21 -4.64 0.80
N LEU A 59 1.30 -3.76 1.77
CA LEU A 59 1.41 -2.31 1.52
C LEU A 59 2.71 -1.97 0.78
N ALA A 60 3.83 -2.56 1.18
CA ALA A 60 5.12 -2.39 0.51
C ALA A 60 5.07 -2.89 -0.94
N ARG A 61 4.43 -4.04 -1.18
CA ARG A 61 4.26 -4.57 -2.54
C ARG A 61 3.37 -3.67 -3.38
N ALA A 62 2.29 -3.15 -2.83
CA ALA A 62 1.41 -2.21 -3.51
C ALA A 62 2.14 -0.92 -3.89
N GLU A 63 2.97 -0.37 -2.99
CA GLU A 63 3.80 0.80 -3.27
C GLU A 63 4.81 0.52 -4.38
N GLY A 64 5.50 -0.60 -4.31
CA GLY A 64 6.45 -0.99 -5.37
C GLY A 64 5.76 -1.16 -6.72
N GLN A 65 4.58 -1.74 -6.76
CA GLN A 65 3.82 -1.91 -7.98
C GLN A 65 3.34 -0.57 -8.56
N MET A 66 3.00 0.41 -7.73
CA MET A 66 2.65 1.75 -8.16
C MET A 66 3.76 2.38 -9.02
N THR A 67 5.00 2.22 -8.60
CA THR A 67 6.14 2.80 -9.31
C THR A 67 6.36 2.19 -10.70
N ARG A 68 5.73 1.07 -10.99
CA ARG A 68 5.80 0.37 -12.28
C ARG A 68 4.66 0.70 -13.23
N LEU A 69 3.65 1.42 -12.77
CA LEU A 69 2.58 1.89 -13.64
C LEU A 69 3.09 2.97 -14.57
N ASP A 70 2.63 2.99 -15.81
CA ASP A 70 3.06 3.96 -16.82
C ASP A 70 2.92 5.41 -16.36
N ALA A 71 1.92 5.68 -15.53
CA ALA A 71 1.71 7.00 -14.96
C ALA A 71 2.86 7.48 -14.06
N PHE A 72 3.63 6.56 -13.48
CA PHE A 72 4.67 6.86 -12.49
C PHE A 72 6.08 6.46 -12.91
N SER A 73 6.21 5.51 -13.84
CA SER A 73 7.48 4.84 -14.15
C SER A 73 8.53 5.74 -14.83
N ASP A 74 8.10 6.81 -15.48
CA ASP A 74 8.96 7.75 -16.21
C ASP A 74 9.33 9.00 -15.39
N ASN A 75 8.98 9.02 -14.11
CA ASN A 75 9.25 10.16 -13.24
C ASN A 75 10.01 9.73 -11.98
N VAL A 76 10.73 10.67 -11.43
CA VAL A 76 11.28 10.52 -10.08
C VAL A 76 10.14 10.59 -9.08
N ILE A 77 9.90 9.49 -8.38
CA ILE A 77 8.92 9.42 -7.32
C ILE A 77 9.61 9.00 -6.03
N MET A 78 9.43 9.77 -4.99
CA MET A 78 10.05 9.51 -3.68
C MET A 78 9.01 9.60 -2.60
N LEU A 79 8.97 8.59 -1.74
CA LEU A 79 8.17 8.70 -0.52
C LEU A 79 8.65 9.92 0.28
N TYR A 80 7.75 10.85 0.50
CA TYR A 80 8.02 12.08 1.25
C TYR A 80 7.60 11.98 2.71
N GLY A 81 6.54 11.24 2.97
CA GLY A 81 6.01 11.05 4.30
C GLY A 81 4.54 10.65 4.28
N MET A 82 3.92 10.81 5.41
CA MET A 82 2.48 10.62 5.57
C MET A 82 1.90 11.85 6.25
N ASP A 83 0.82 12.36 5.67
CA ASP A 83 0.15 13.54 6.22
C ASP A 83 -0.76 13.12 7.38
N GLY A 84 -0.50 13.68 8.55
CA GLY A 84 -1.37 13.50 9.71
C GLY A 84 -2.65 14.32 9.57
N ASP A 85 -3.78 13.73 9.86
CA ASP A 85 -5.05 14.45 9.98
C ASP A 85 -5.22 14.89 11.43
N PRO A 86 -5.41 16.20 11.74
CA PRO A 86 -5.67 16.66 13.10
C PRO A 86 -6.91 16.02 13.72
N SER A 87 -7.87 15.62 12.89
CA SER A 87 -9.05 14.85 13.29
C SER A 87 -8.81 13.34 13.25
N TRP A 88 -7.55 12.92 13.14
CA TRP A 88 -7.20 11.52 12.97
C TRP A 88 -7.69 10.66 14.13
N ASN A 89 -8.51 9.72 13.78
CA ASN A 89 -9.11 8.78 14.72
C ASN A 89 -8.70 7.36 14.29
N TYR A 90 -7.39 7.09 14.24
CA TYR A 90 -6.79 5.82 13.82
C TYR A 90 -7.14 5.41 12.38
N LYS A 91 -7.40 6.37 11.49
CA LYS A 91 -7.95 6.10 10.15
C LYS A 91 -6.98 6.28 9.00
N GLN A 92 -5.73 6.64 9.25
CA GLN A 92 -4.77 6.88 8.16
C GLN A 92 -4.42 5.58 7.44
N THR A 93 -3.98 4.57 8.17
CA THR A 93 -3.70 3.23 7.63
C THR A 93 -4.35 2.20 8.52
N ARG A 94 -5.16 1.34 7.92
CA ARG A 94 -5.83 0.25 8.62
C ARG A 94 -5.66 -1.05 7.86
N PHE A 95 -5.29 -2.08 8.58
CA PHE A 95 -5.28 -3.45 8.14
C PHE A 95 -6.60 -4.08 8.58
N VAL A 96 -7.50 -4.28 7.62
CA VAL A 96 -8.92 -4.55 7.91
C VAL A 96 -9.21 -6.04 7.93
N ASP A 97 -8.51 -6.82 7.11
CA ASP A 97 -8.72 -8.25 6.98
C ASP A 97 -7.42 -8.98 6.66
N VAL A 98 -7.42 -10.27 6.87
CA VAL A 98 -6.29 -11.17 6.65
C VAL A 98 -6.22 -11.59 5.19
N VAL A 99 -5.01 -11.68 4.65
CA VAL A 99 -4.73 -12.17 3.30
C VAL A 99 -3.80 -13.36 3.38
N HIS A 100 -4.11 -14.41 2.62
CA HIS A 100 -3.28 -15.59 2.50
C HIS A 100 -2.37 -15.50 1.26
N PRO A 101 -1.18 -16.14 1.30
CA PRO A 101 -0.33 -16.21 0.11
C PRO A 101 -1.08 -16.76 -1.11
N GLY A 102 -0.86 -16.15 -2.28
CA GLY A 102 -1.48 -16.57 -3.53
C GLY A 102 -2.84 -15.93 -3.82
N GLU A 103 -3.46 -15.26 -2.86
CA GLU A 103 -4.72 -14.55 -3.13
C GLU A 103 -4.48 -13.33 -4.01
N GLU A 104 -5.31 -13.14 -5.04
CA GLU A 104 -5.27 -11.94 -5.88
C GLU A 104 -5.90 -10.74 -5.17
N LEU A 105 -5.18 -9.62 -5.24
CA LEU A 105 -5.62 -8.35 -4.67
C LEU A 105 -5.72 -7.30 -5.77
N LEU A 106 -6.77 -6.49 -5.72
CA LEU A 106 -6.91 -5.29 -6.53
C LEU A 106 -6.44 -4.10 -5.71
N VAL A 107 -5.51 -3.35 -6.26
CA VAL A 107 -4.99 -2.12 -5.64
C VAL A 107 -5.47 -0.93 -6.44
N LYS A 108 -6.12 0.01 -5.75
CA LYS A 108 -6.49 1.32 -6.28
C LYS A 108 -5.61 2.38 -5.66
N TYR A 109 -5.07 3.23 -6.52
CA TYR A 109 -4.29 4.40 -6.14
C TYR A 109 -5.11 5.63 -6.52
N ILE A 110 -5.47 6.43 -5.53
CA ILE A 110 -6.33 7.60 -5.72
C ILE A 110 -5.53 8.85 -5.41
N ILE A 111 -5.45 9.76 -6.36
CA ILE A 111 -4.83 11.07 -6.14
C ILE A 111 -5.77 11.90 -5.26
N SER A 112 -5.50 11.97 -3.97
CA SER A 112 -6.38 12.63 -3.01
C SER A 112 -6.06 14.10 -2.81
N ASN A 113 -4.82 14.52 -3.07
CA ASN A 113 -4.43 15.92 -3.01
C ASN A 113 -3.16 16.20 -3.82
N LYS A 114 -2.94 17.47 -4.14
CA LYS A 114 -1.72 17.97 -4.81
C LYS A 114 -1.25 19.20 -4.07
N THR A 115 0.02 19.22 -3.70
CA THR A 115 0.63 20.40 -3.07
C THR A 115 1.85 20.81 -3.86
N GLU A 116 1.88 22.03 -4.36
CA GLU A 116 3.07 22.56 -4.98
C GLU A 116 4.11 22.89 -3.92
N ILE A 117 5.31 22.39 -4.13
CA ILE A 117 6.46 22.84 -3.38
C ILE A 117 7.37 23.62 -4.33
N ASP A 118 7.67 24.82 -3.92
CA ASP A 118 8.82 25.67 -4.20
C ASP A 118 9.56 25.56 -5.54
N ASP A 119 10.58 26.34 -5.58
CA ASP A 119 11.58 26.69 -6.59
C ASP A 119 12.39 25.51 -7.16
N ARG A 120 12.29 24.28 -6.63
CA ARG A 120 13.11 23.13 -7.06
C ARG A 120 12.48 22.28 -8.16
N GLY A 121 11.33 22.68 -8.67
CA GLY A 121 10.65 21.96 -9.76
C GLY A 121 10.00 20.65 -9.32
N TYR A 122 9.61 20.52 -8.05
CA TYR A 122 8.90 19.38 -7.51
C TYR A 122 7.51 19.74 -6.99
N GLY A 123 6.64 18.76 -6.93
CA GLY A 123 5.37 18.82 -6.23
C GLY A 123 5.17 17.58 -5.36
N ILE A 124 4.20 17.63 -4.47
CA ILE A 124 3.81 16.51 -3.64
C ILE A 124 2.42 16.03 -4.04
N LEU A 125 2.31 14.75 -4.41
CA LEU A 125 1.05 14.06 -4.53
C LEU A 125 0.69 13.39 -3.21
N SER A 126 -0.56 13.55 -2.78
CA SER A 126 -1.15 12.70 -1.75
C SER A 126 -1.89 11.56 -2.43
N ILE A 127 -1.51 10.34 -2.13
CA ILE A 127 -2.07 9.15 -2.75
C ILE A 127 -2.69 8.26 -1.68
N ASP A 128 -3.95 7.93 -1.87
CA ASP A 128 -4.65 6.95 -1.05
C ASP A 128 -4.56 5.58 -1.72
N PHE A 129 -4.30 4.56 -0.93
CA PHE A 129 -4.29 3.17 -1.36
C PHE A 129 -5.51 2.46 -0.81
N GLU A 130 -6.29 1.85 -1.68
CA GLU A 130 -7.37 0.95 -1.30
C GLU A 130 -7.07 -0.43 -1.90
N ILE A 131 -6.93 -1.42 -1.03
CA ILE A 131 -6.59 -2.79 -1.43
C ILE A 131 -7.74 -3.70 -1.06
N HIS A 132 -8.27 -4.39 -2.07
CA HIS A 132 -9.39 -5.32 -1.92
C HIS A 132 -8.97 -6.72 -2.34
N ARG A 133 -9.50 -7.72 -1.65
CA ARG A 133 -9.41 -9.10 -2.10
C ARG A 133 -10.33 -9.28 -3.31
N LEU A 134 -9.77 -9.77 -4.42
CA LEU A 134 -10.53 -9.88 -5.68
C LEU A 134 -11.66 -10.90 -5.57
N LYS A 135 -11.43 -12.00 -4.85
CA LYS A 135 -12.36 -13.11 -4.69
C LYS A 135 -13.74 -12.70 -4.16
N ASP A 136 -13.78 -11.82 -3.17
CA ASP A 136 -15.01 -11.42 -2.48
C ASP A 136 -15.23 -9.90 -2.44
N ASN A 137 -14.33 -9.15 -3.07
CA ASN A 137 -14.32 -7.68 -3.11
C ASN A 137 -14.33 -7.02 -1.72
N LYS A 138 -13.79 -7.70 -0.72
CA LYS A 138 -13.68 -7.14 0.64
C LYS A 138 -12.42 -6.30 0.78
N PRO A 139 -12.50 -5.14 1.45
CA PRO A 139 -11.32 -4.34 1.75
C PRO A 139 -10.39 -5.10 2.70
N VAL A 140 -9.10 -5.08 2.40
CA VAL A 140 -8.06 -5.68 3.24
C VAL A 140 -7.14 -4.64 3.83
N ILE A 141 -6.81 -3.59 3.09
CA ILE A 141 -6.01 -2.46 3.57
C ILE A 141 -6.57 -1.17 3.00
N ILE A 142 -6.66 -0.16 3.85
CA ILE A 142 -6.93 1.22 3.46
C ILE A 142 -5.81 2.08 4.04
N SER A 143 -5.06 2.76 3.18
CA SER A 143 -3.98 3.65 3.59
C SER A 143 -4.14 5.00 2.90
N ARG A 144 -4.27 6.05 3.67
CA ARG A 144 -4.57 7.39 3.18
C ARG A 144 -3.42 8.35 3.40
N ARG A 145 -3.36 9.37 2.54
CA ARG A 145 -2.45 10.51 2.67
C ARG A 145 -0.98 10.10 2.67
N ASN A 146 -0.64 9.14 1.82
CA ASN A 146 0.75 8.83 1.54
C ASN A 146 1.30 9.89 0.59
N LEU A 147 2.35 10.57 1.01
CA LEU A 147 2.89 11.71 0.29
C LEU A 147 4.08 11.31 -0.56
N TYR A 148 4.02 11.64 -1.83
CA TYR A 148 5.08 11.34 -2.80
C TYR A 148 5.55 12.61 -3.48
N ARG A 149 6.86 12.82 -3.42
CA ARG A 149 7.51 13.93 -4.10
C ARG A 149 7.79 13.54 -5.55
N MET A 150 7.35 14.37 -6.47
CA MET A 150 7.53 14.14 -7.91
C MET A 150 8.03 15.39 -8.61
N LYS A 151 8.72 15.20 -9.73
CA LYS A 151 9.14 16.30 -10.59
C LYS A 151 7.95 16.89 -11.34
N LYS A 152 7.91 18.22 -11.46
CA LYS A 152 6.89 18.95 -12.23
C LYS A 152 7.03 18.74 -13.72
#